data_78364f5f08b3dafc622a4304b7a38a03
#
_entry.id   78364f5f08b3dafc622a4304b7a38a03
#
_cell.length_a   1.000
_cell.length_b   1.000
_cell.length_c   1.000
_cell.angle_alpha   90.00
_cell.angle_beta   90.00
_cell.angle_gamma   90.00
#
_symmetry.space_group_name_H-M   'P 1'
#
loop_
_entity.id
_entity.type
_entity.pdbx_description
1 polymer ?
#
loop_
_entity_poly.entity_id
_entity_poly.type
_entity_poly.pdbx_seq_one_letter_code
_entity_poly.pdbx_strand_id
1 'polypeptide(L)'
;TRTRFFWHNLQVRRGNRDIPLLITVGVLFEGKVQPLTMRFRSQGDELVYCTPDEASMANMSLIRYAASLRVELLYPMSGLDTEEPILQSGRVDVLLGQGRTADVLRNLCLAVLTDVPSDWEKVKQLMQRLFRVELGDPQQTTRGSITLSYRQDGMKDDLDISSAGRGMQQMLLVFAYLYSHKGSVLLVDEPDAHLEILRQKQVYVLLRDIAHENGSQVVLVTHSEVILDEALDNNLTLLLEGQTDDLAKKQDIRNSLKHFGAAHYLKARDRRYVLYVEGGT
;
A
#
# COMPACT_ATOMS: atom_id res chain seq x y z
N THR A 1 -10.92 -15.76 11.95
CA THR A 1 -9.77 -15.33 12.80
C THR A 1 -10.32 -14.86 14.13
N ARG A 2 -9.84 -15.40 15.25
CA ARG A 2 -10.33 -14.98 16.57
C ARG A 2 -9.87 -13.56 16.85
N THR A 3 -10.78 -12.66 17.21
CA THR A 3 -10.52 -11.22 17.40
C THR A 3 -9.44 -10.91 18.44
N ARG A 4 -9.28 -11.76 19.47
CA ARG A 4 -8.26 -11.58 20.50
C ARG A 4 -6.80 -11.57 19.99
N PHE A 5 -6.54 -12.06 18.77
CA PHE A 5 -5.20 -12.02 18.17
C PHE A 5 -4.71 -10.60 17.86
N PHE A 6 -5.59 -9.61 17.81
CA PHE A 6 -5.20 -8.22 17.66
C PHE A 6 -4.65 -7.59 18.95
N TRP A 7 -4.82 -8.24 20.11
CA TRP A 7 -4.34 -7.73 21.40
C TRP A 7 -3.02 -8.35 21.80
N HIS A 8 -2.12 -7.54 22.37
CA HIS A 8 -0.85 -7.99 22.89
C HIS A 8 -1.07 -9.09 23.97
N ASN A 9 -0.35 -10.20 23.84
CA ASN A 9 -0.49 -11.38 24.68
C ASN A 9 -1.92 -11.96 24.73
N LEU A 10 -2.74 -11.70 23.70
CA LEU A 10 -4.14 -12.14 23.62
C LEU A 10 -5.03 -11.65 24.78
N GLN A 11 -4.57 -10.63 25.50
CA GLN A 11 -5.26 -10.10 26.69
C GLN A 11 -6.26 -9.01 26.30
N VAL A 12 -7.52 -9.40 26.12
CA VAL A 12 -8.64 -8.48 25.86
C VAL A 12 -9.23 -7.88 27.15
N ARG A 13 -8.92 -8.47 28.33
CA ARG A 13 -9.44 -8.04 29.64
C ARG A 13 -8.38 -8.13 30.72
N ARG A 14 -8.47 -7.22 31.73
CA ARG A 14 -7.72 -7.27 32.99
C ARG A 14 -8.73 -7.24 34.13
N GLY A 15 -9.00 -8.39 34.72
CA GLY A 15 -10.13 -8.55 35.64
C GLY A 15 -11.46 -8.30 34.90
N ASN A 16 -12.33 -7.45 35.47
CA ASN A 16 -13.61 -7.08 34.89
C ASN A 16 -13.53 -5.90 33.89
N ARG A 17 -12.35 -5.36 33.61
CA ARG A 17 -12.17 -4.22 32.70
C ARG A 17 -11.67 -4.68 31.34
N ASP A 18 -12.34 -4.21 30.29
CA ASP A 18 -11.88 -4.40 28.93
C ASP A 18 -10.58 -3.61 28.70
N ILE A 19 -9.63 -4.20 27.97
CA ILE A 19 -8.43 -3.52 27.49
C ILE A 19 -8.72 -3.12 26.05
N PRO A 20 -8.97 -1.83 25.75
CA PRO A 20 -9.20 -1.41 24.37
C PRO A 20 -7.89 -1.36 23.59
N LEU A 21 -7.93 -1.72 22.29
CA LEU A 21 -6.91 -1.33 21.34
C LEU A 21 -7.26 0.09 20.87
N LEU A 22 -6.29 1.00 20.94
CA LEU A 22 -6.45 2.38 20.48
C LEU A 22 -5.59 2.60 19.26
N ILE A 23 -6.20 3.14 18.21
CA ILE A 23 -5.49 3.60 17.02
C ILE A 23 -5.76 5.08 16.87
N THR A 24 -4.71 5.90 16.93
CA THR A 24 -4.81 7.35 16.73
C THR A 24 -4.16 7.72 15.41
N VAL A 25 -4.91 8.43 14.57
CA VAL A 25 -4.41 8.98 13.31
C VAL A 25 -4.48 10.50 13.35
N GLY A 26 -3.48 11.16 12.77
CA GLY A 26 -3.52 12.61 12.54
C GLY A 26 -4.29 12.88 11.24
N VAL A 27 -5.42 13.58 11.33
CA VAL A 27 -6.22 13.99 10.18
C VAL A 27 -5.98 15.47 9.92
N LEU A 28 -5.55 15.81 8.69
CA LEU A 28 -5.45 17.21 8.27
C LEU A 28 -6.86 17.74 7.99
N PHE A 29 -7.39 18.53 8.92
CA PHE A 29 -8.73 19.10 8.85
C PHE A 29 -8.66 20.60 9.16
N GLU A 30 -9.28 21.42 8.30
CA GLU A 30 -9.25 22.90 8.39
C GLU A 30 -7.83 23.47 8.55
N GLY A 31 -6.86 22.93 7.79
CA GLY A 31 -5.47 23.38 7.78
C GLY A 31 -4.65 22.99 9.02
N LYS A 32 -5.19 22.15 9.92
CA LYS A 32 -4.50 21.67 11.12
C LYS A 32 -4.56 20.15 11.21
N VAL A 33 -3.49 19.54 11.69
CA VAL A 33 -3.48 18.10 12.01
C VAL A 33 -4.21 17.92 13.35
N GLN A 34 -5.34 17.22 13.30
CA GLN A 34 -6.15 16.91 14.48
C GLN A 34 -6.11 15.39 14.75
N PRO A 35 -5.93 14.96 16.01
CA PRO A 35 -5.92 13.55 16.34
C PRO A 35 -7.35 12.98 16.30
N LEU A 36 -7.52 11.85 15.63
CA LEU A 36 -8.72 11.04 15.65
C LEU A 36 -8.36 9.66 16.22
N THR A 37 -8.90 9.35 17.40
CA THR A 37 -8.64 8.09 18.09
C THR A 37 -9.82 7.16 17.96
N MET A 38 -9.58 5.98 17.41
CA MET A 38 -10.55 4.89 17.32
C MET A 38 -10.25 3.86 18.41
N ARG A 39 -11.31 3.49 19.12
CA ARG A 39 -11.27 2.51 20.22
C ARG A 39 -11.89 1.19 19.75
N PHE A 40 -11.09 0.14 19.76
CA PHE A 40 -11.52 -1.21 19.44
C PHE A 40 -11.70 -2.02 20.71
N ARG A 41 -12.83 -2.72 20.83
CA ARG A 41 -13.14 -3.60 21.95
C ARG A 41 -13.53 -4.96 21.41
N SER A 42 -12.96 -6.03 21.96
CA SER A 42 -13.35 -7.39 21.65
C SER A 42 -14.62 -7.75 22.41
N GLN A 43 -15.62 -8.27 21.69
CA GLN A 43 -16.80 -8.87 22.30
C GLN A 43 -16.87 -10.34 21.87
N GLY A 44 -16.30 -11.20 22.68
CA GLY A 44 -16.15 -12.61 22.35
C GLY A 44 -15.04 -12.87 21.32
N ASP A 45 -15.07 -14.05 20.72
CA ASP A 45 -13.98 -14.50 19.81
C ASP A 45 -14.12 -13.99 18.37
N GLU A 46 -15.27 -13.43 17.99
CA GLU A 46 -15.59 -13.12 16.59
C GLU A 46 -15.94 -11.66 16.31
N LEU A 47 -16.28 -10.88 17.34
CA LEU A 47 -16.75 -9.51 17.17
C LEU A 47 -15.78 -8.50 17.78
N VAL A 48 -15.52 -7.44 17.01
CA VAL A 48 -14.81 -6.24 17.46
C VAL A 48 -15.68 -5.03 17.23
N TYR A 49 -15.93 -4.27 18.28
CA TYR A 49 -16.59 -2.97 18.15
C TYR A 49 -15.53 -1.89 18.00
N CYS A 50 -15.72 -1.04 16.99
CA CYS A 50 -14.91 0.14 16.74
C CYS A 50 -15.76 1.39 16.96
N THR A 51 -15.31 2.28 17.84
CA THR A 51 -15.97 3.56 18.10
C THR A 51 -14.90 4.65 18.25
N PRO A 52 -15.17 5.91 17.86
CA PRO A 52 -14.32 7.01 18.26
C PRO A 52 -14.22 7.08 19.78
N ASP A 53 -13.10 7.56 20.32
CA ASP A 53 -13.00 7.86 21.75
C ASP A 53 -13.81 9.11 22.12
N GLU A 54 -13.94 9.41 23.42
CA GLU A 54 -14.75 10.53 23.92
C GLU A 54 -14.24 11.88 23.41
N ALA A 55 -12.92 12.07 23.33
CA ALA A 55 -12.31 13.30 22.83
C ALA A 55 -12.59 13.50 21.34
N SER A 56 -12.47 12.44 20.53
CA SER A 56 -12.80 12.46 19.10
C SER A 56 -14.28 12.66 18.87
N MET A 57 -15.17 12.07 19.69
CA MET A 57 -16.63 12.26 19.61
C MET A 57 -17.06 13.71 19.82
N ALA A 58 -16.31 14.51 20.53
CA ALA A 58 -16.58 15.93 20.70
C ALA A 58 -16.48 16.73 19.39
N ASN A 59 -15.78 16.21 18.37
CA ASN A 59 -15.62 16.87 17.06
C ASN A 59 -16.29 16.05 15.94
N MET A 60 -17.61 16.14 15.85
CA MET A 60 -18.39 15.44 14.83
C MET A 60 -18.07 15.87 13.40
N SER A 61 -17.59 17.10 13.19
CA SER A 61 -17.19 17.59 11.88
C SER A 61 -15.93 16.87 11.39
N LEU A 62 -14.95 16.67 12.28
CA LEU A 62 -13.74 15.88 12.00
C LEU A 62 -14.10 14.43 11.66
N ILE A 63 -15.01 13.81 12.44
CA ILE A 63 -15.43 12.42 12.19
C ILE A 63 -16.09 12.30 10.83
N ARG A 64 -17.02 13.19 10.48
CA ARG A 64 -17.69 13.19 9.16
C ARG A 64 -16.70 13.36 8.02
N TYR A 65 -15.75 14.28 8.18
CA TYR A 65 -14.69 14.48 7.19
C TYR A 65 -13.82 13.23 7.06
N ALA A 66 -13.34 12.66 8.17
CA ALA A 66 -12.53 11.45 8.15
C ALA A 66 -13.28 10.25 7.54
N ALA A 67 -14.60 10.14 7.79
CA ALA A 67 -15.44 9.12 7.18
C ALA A 67 -15.63 9.30 5.65
N SER A 68 -15.38 10.49 5.11
CA SER A 68 -15.41 10.75 3.67
C SER A 68 -14.08 10.43 2.97
N LEU A 69 -13.00 10.27 3.74
CA LEU A 69 -11.69 9.89 3.18
C LEU A 69 -11.72 8.41 2.75
N ARG A 70 -11.30 8.17 1.52
CA ARG A 70 -11.11 6.80 1.04
C ARG A 70 -9.76 6.28 1.51
N VAL A 71 -9.79 5.23 2.32
CA VAL A 71 -8.60 4.49 2.78
C VAL A 71 -8.73 3.06 2.33
N GLU A 72 -7.76 2.55 1.58
CA GLU A 72 -7.79 1.19 1.04
C GLU A 72 -6.48 0.46 1.32
N LEU A 73 -6.58 -0.81 1.69
CA LEU A 73 -5.45 -1.72 1.79
C LEU A 73 -5.46 -2.65 0.58
N LEU A 74 -4.48 -2.49 -0.30
CA LEU A 74 -4.29 -3.42 -1.40
C LEU A 74 -3.49 -4.63 -0.94
N TYR A 75 -4.16 -5.77 -0.91
CA TYR A 75 -3.53 -7.05 -0.64
C TYR A 75 -2.73 -7.54 -1.85
N PRO A 76 -1.65 -8.32 -1.63
CA PRO A 76 -0.93 -8.99 -2.71
C PRO A 76 -1.88 -9.84 -3.57
N MET A 77 -1.68 -9.79 -4.88
CA MET A 77 -2.54 -10.51 -5.81
C MET A 77 -2.32 -12.03 -5.74
N SER A 78 -3.40 -12.78 -5.75
CA SER A 78 -3.40 -14.23 -5.79
C SER A 78 -4.03 -14.73 -7.10
N GLY A 79 -3.23 -14.83 -8.15
CA GLY A 79 -3.67 -15.38 -9.43
C GLY A 79 -4.81 -14.61 -10.12
N LEU A 80 -4.69 -14.40 -11.42
CA LEU A 80 -5.75 -13.78 -12.25
C LEU A 80 -6.41 -14.86 -13.09
N ASP A 81 -7.73 -14.81 -13.18
CA ASP A 81 -8.46 -15.55 -14.21
C ASP A 81 -8.27 -14.91 -15.58
N THR A 82 -8.51 -15.66 -16.65
CA THR A 82 -8.41 -15.17 -18.03
C THR A 82 -9.50 -14.16 -18.38
N GLU A 83 -10.64 -14.21 -17.69
CA GLU A 83 -11.76 -13.30 -17.87
C GLU A 83 -12.21 -12.77 -16.50
N GLU A 84 -12.64 -11.52 -16.46
CA GLU A 84 -13.17 -10.84 -15.28
C GLU A 84 -14.54 -10.26 -15.63
N PRO A 85 -15.61 -10.55 -14.88
CA PRO A 85 -16.93 -10.00 -15.19
C PRO A 85 -16.96 -8.49 -15.01
N ILE A 86 -17.77 -7.79 -15.79
CA ILE A 86 -18.03 -6.36 -15.60
C ILE A 86 -18.80 -6.17 -14.30
N LEU A 87 -18.25 -5.36 -13.40
CA LEU A 87 -18.79 -5.07 -12.08
C LEU A 87 -19.21 -3.60 -11.95
N GLN A 88 -20.22 -3.34 -11.15
CA GLN A 88 -20.51 -1.98 -10.73
C GLN A 88 -19.45 -1.49 -9.72
N SER A 89 -19.18 -0.18 -9.70
CA SER A 89 -18.15 0.43 -8.85
C SER A 89 -18.27 0.03 -7.38
N GLY A 90 -19.46 0.08 -6.78
CA GLY A 90 -19.67 -0.33 -5.39
C GLY A 90 -19.35 -1.82 -5.14
N ARG A 91 -19.48 -2.69 -6.15
CA ARG A 91 -19.08 -4.10 -6.02
C ARG A 91 -17.55 -4.23 -6.08
N VAL A 92 -16.88 -3.43 -6.91
CA VAL A 92 -15.41 -3.36 -6.95
C VAL A 92 -14.86 -2.96 -5.58
N ASP A 93 -15.42 -1.92 -4.95
CA ASP A 93 -15.02 -1.46 -3.61
C ASP A 93 -15.19 -2.56 -2.54
N VAL A 94 -16.30 -3.29 -2.57
CA VAL A 94 -16.54 -4.42 -1.63
C VAL A 94 -15.50 -5.53 -1.82
N LEU A 95 -15.15 -5.87 -3.06
CA LEU A 95 -14.17 -6.92 -3.33
C LEU A 95 -12.76 -6.49 -2.93
N LEU A 96 -12.38 -5.22 -3.17
CA LEU A 96 -11.12 -4.65 -2.68
C LEU A 96 -11.04 -4.77 -1.15
N GLY A 97 -12.04 -4.31 -0.42
CA GLY A 97 -12.09 -4.40 1.05
C GLY A 97 -12.09 -5.85 1.58
N GLN A 98 -12.44 -6.84 0.74
CA GLN A 98 -12.32 -8.27 1.05
C GLN A 98 -10.95 -8.87 0.69
N GLY A 99 -10.03 -8.09 0.13
CA GLY A 99 -8.74 -8.57 -0.34
C GLY A 99 -8.80 -9.35 -1.65
N ARG A 100 -9.92 -9.28 -2.38
CA ARG A 100 -10.12 -9.97 -3.66
C ARG A 100 -9.65 -9.10 -4.83
N THR A 101 -8.40 -8.68 -4.76
CA THR A 101 -7.77 -7.76 -5.71
C THR A 101 -7.68 -8.33 -7.13
N ALA A 102 -7.50 -9.64 -7.26
CA ALA A 102 -7.42 -10.33 -8.55
C ALA A 102 -8.75 -10.29 -9.33
N ASP A 103 -9.88 -10.18 -8.61
CA ASP A 103 -11.21 -10.20 -9.24
C ASP A 103 -11.67 -8.83 -9.77
N VAL A 104 -10.85 -7.78 -9.58
CA VAL A 104 -11.23 -6.40 -9.91
C VAL A 104 -10.18 -5.64 -10.72
N LEU A 105 -9.05 -6.25 -11.05
CA LEU A 105 -7.97 -5.57 -11.76
C LEU A 105 -8.41 -4.99 -13.10
N ARG A 106 -9.09 -5.77 -13.93
CA ARG A 106 -9.53 -5.30 -15.25
C ARG A 106 -10.64 -4.27 -15.14
N ASN A 107 -11.51 -4.39 -14.13
CA ASN A 107 -12.51 -3.36 -13.84
C ASN A 107 -11.87 -2.04 -13.45
N LEU A 108 -10.82 -2.03 -12.63
CA LEU A 108 -10.07 -0.82 -12.31
C LEU A 108 -9.41 -0.21 -13.55
N CYS A 109 -8.78 -1.04 -14.38
CA CYS A 109 -8.19 -0.57 -15.65
C CYS A 109 -9.25 0.03 -16.57
N LEU A 110 -10.42 -0.62 -16.68
CA LEU A 110 -11.54 -0.12 -17.49
C LEU A 110 -12.08 1.21 -16.93
N ALA A 111 -12.19 1.35 -15.62
CA ALA A 111 -12.59 2.60 -14.98
C ALA A 111 -11.63 3.74 -15.32
N VAL A 112 -10.30 3.51 -15.20
CA VAL A 112 -9.30 4.53 -15.57
C VAL A 112 -9.46 4.96 -17.05
N LEU A 113 -9.61 3.99 -17.97
CA LEU A 113 -9.79 4.29 -19.39
C LEU A 113 -11.07 5.07 -19.66
N THR A 114 -12.17 4.70 -18.99
CA THR A 114 -13.49 5.29 -19.23
C THR A 114 -13.61 6.69 -18.64
N ASP A 115 -13.12 6.88 -17.39
CA ASP A 115 -13.26 8.13 -16.67
C ASP A 115 -12.30 9.21 -17.18
N VAL A 116 -11.02 8.86 -17.36
CA VAL A 116 -9.96 9.77 -17.81
C VAL A 116 -9.00 9.04 -18.77
N PRO A 117 -9.28 8.98 -20.07
CA PRO A 117 -8.45 8.24 -21.03
C PRO A 117 -6.96 8.65 -21.03
N SER A 118 -6.66 9.91 -20.73
CA SER A 118 -5.26 10.38 -20.61
C SER A 118 -4.52 9.77 -19.42
N ASP A 119 -5.21 9.38 -18.36
CA ASP A 119 -4.60 8.69 -17.23
C ASP A 119 -4.31 7.22 -17.56
N TRP A 120 -5.14 6.59 -18.41
CA TRP A 120 -4.84 5.26 -18.93
C TRP A 120 -3.57 5.26 -19.78
N GLU A 121 -3.36 6.29 -20.60
CA GLU A 121 -2.10 6.44 -21.34
C GLU A 121 -0.88 6.57 -20.39
N LYS A 122 -1.03 7.25 -19.24
CA LYS A 122 0.03 7.28 -18.24
C LYS A 122 0.29 5.90 -17.64
N VAL A 123 -0.76 5.13 -17.32
CA VAL A 123 -0.59 3.74 -16.85
C VAL A 123 0.17 2.90 -17.90
N LYS A 124 -0.19 2.98 -19.19
CA LYS A 124 0.55 2.30 -20.25
C LYS A 124 2.02 2.68 -20.29
N GLN A 125 2.34 3.99 -20.18
CA GLN A 125 3.72 4.48 -20.16
C GLN A 125 4.49 3.97 -18.92
N LEU A 126 3.85 3.90 -17.76
CA LEU A 126 4.47 3.33 -16.55
C LEU A 126 4.79 1.85 -16.73
N MET A 127 3.88 1.08 -17.32
CA MET A 127 4.10 -0.34 -17.59
C MET A 127 5.20 -0.55 -18.63
N GLN A 128 5.24 0.27 -19.69
CA GLN A 128 6.32 0.26 -20.65
C GLN A 128 7.67 0.58 -20.00
N ARG A 129 7.72 1.59 -19.14
CA ARG A 129 8.96 2.02 -18.45
C ARG A 129 9.48 0.94 -17.51
N LEU A 130 8.58 0.30 -16.70
CA LEU A 130 8.98 -0.68 -15.70
C LEU A 130 9.24 -2.07 -16.27
N PHE A 131 8.41 -2.53 -17.19
CA PHE A 131 8.38 -3.93 -17.63
C PHE A 131 8.72 -4.12 -19.10
N ARG A 132 8.87 -3.02 -19.86
CA ARG A 132 9.10 -3.04 -21.33
C ARG A 132 8.00 -3.81 -22.06
N VAL A 133 6.75 -3.50 -21.71
CA VAL A 133 5.58 -4.10 -22.33
C VAL A 133 4.67 -3.03 -22.90
N GLU A 134 4.05 -3.31 -24.03
CA GLU A 134 2.95 -2.53 -24.57
C GLU A 134 1.65 -3.07 -23.97
N LEU A 135 1.00 -2.30 -23.10
CA LEU A 135 -0.28 -2.67 -22.50
C LEU A 135 -1.41 -2.26 -23.47
N GLY A 136 -2.28 -3.20 -23.80
CA GLY A 136 -3.50 -2.94 -24.59
C GLY A 136 -4.56 -2.21 -23.77
N ASP A 137 -5.63 -1.80 -24.44
CA ASP A 137 -6.79 -1.24 -23.74
C ASP A 137 -7.68 -2.36 -23.21
N PRO A 138 -8.27 -2.22 -22.01
CA PRO A 138 -9.26 -3.17 -21.52
C PRO A 138 -10.48 -3.23 -22.44
N GLN A 139 -10.84 -4.42 -22.89
CA GLN A 139 -11.91 -4.66 -23.84
C GLN A 139 -13.09 -5.37 -23.19
N GLN A 140 -14.28 -4.82 -23.38
CA GLN A 140 -15.51 -5.49 -22.95
C GLN A 140 -15.93 -6.52 -24.01
N THR A 141 -16.16 -7.75 -23.56
CA THR A 141 -16.63 -8.83 -24.42
C THR A 141 -18.16 -8.84 -24.50
N THR A 142 -18.70 -9.46 -25.56
CA THR A 142 -20.15 -9.65 -25.70
C THR A 142 -20.76 -10.55 -24.63
N ARG A 143 -19.92 -11.27 -23.88
CA ARG A 143 -20.33 -12.12 -22.75
C ARG A 143 -20.40 -11.39 -21.40
N GLY A 144 -20.12 -10.07 -21.39
CA GLY A 144 -20.16 -9.27 -20.17
C GLY A 144 -18.90 -9.45 -19.30
N SER A 145 -17.78 -9.82 -19.90
CA SER A 145 -16.48 -9.89 -19.24
C SER A 145 -15.52 -8.84 -19.79
N ILE A 146 -14.42 -8.62 -19.10
CA ILE A 146 -13.33 -7.72 -19.50
C ILE A 146 -12.10 -8.57 -19.77
N THR A 147 -11.44 -8.32 -20.89
CA THR A 147 -10.12 -8.86 -21.23
C THR A 147 -9.10 -7.72 -21.28
N LEU A 148 -7.85 -8.03 -20.98
CA LEU A 148 -6.74 -7.09 -21.04
C LEU A 148 -5.51 -7.81 -21.53
N SER A 149 -4.96 -7.34 -22.63
CA SER A 149 -3.76 -7.91 -23.25
C SER A 149 -2.53 -7.02 -23.05
N TYR A 150 -1.37 -7.63 -23.19
CA TYR A 150 -0.09 -6.94 -23.29
C TYR A 150 0.82 -7.63 -24.30
N ARG A 151 1.75 -6.88 -24.87
CA ARG A 151 2.81 -7.38 -25.74
C ARG A 151 4.16 -7.09 -25.14
N GLN A 152 5.01 -8.10 -25.04
CA GLN A 152 6.38 -7.93 -24.59
C GLN A 152 7.29 -7.49 -25.74
N ASP A 153 8.28 -6.63 -25.47
CA ASP A 153 9.25 -6.20 -26.46
C ASP A 153 9.86 -7.39 -27.20
N GLY A 154 9.81 -7.35 -28.55
CA GLY A 154 10.32 -8.40 -29.41
C GLY A 154 9.34 -9.56 -29.68
N MET A 155 8.18 -9.60 -29.07
CA MET A 155 7.11 -10.54 -29.39
C MET A 155 6.16 -9.98 -30.45
N LYS A 156 5.56 -10.88 -31.25
CA LYS A 156 4.56 -10.51 -32.26
C LYS A 156 3.13 -10.65 -31.74
N ASP A 157 2.93 -11.58 -30.83
CA ASP A 157 1.62 -11.96 -30.33
C ASP A 157 1.30 -11.25 -29.01
N ASP A 158 0.03 -10.89 -28.84
CA ASP A 158 -0.48 -10.35 -27.59
C ASP A 158 -0.77 -11.49 -26.62
N LEU A 159 -0.41 -11.30 -25.37
CA LEU A 159 -0.67 -12.21 -24.26
C LEU A 159 -1.75 -11.61 -23.34
N ASP A 160 -2.57 -12.46 -22.73
CA ASP A 160 -3.49 -12.01 -21.69
C ASP A 160 -2.73 -11.65 -20.41
N ILE A 161 -3.19 -10.62 -19.69
CA ILE A 161 -2.55 -10.13 -18.44
C ILE A 161 -2.45 -11.22 -17.36
N SER A 162 -3.30 -12.26 -17.39
CA SER A 162 -3.21 -13.38 -16.46
C SER A 162 -1.92 -14.20 -16.63
N SER A 163 -1.29 -14.15 -17.79
CA SER A 163 0.00 -14.79 -18.07
C SER A 163 1.21 -13.96 -17.62
N ALA A 164 1.01 -12.71 -17.21
CA ALA A 164 2.07 -11.84 -16.77
C ALA A 164 2.64 -12.27 -15.41
N GLY A 165 3.91 -11.94 -15.15
CA GLY A 165 4.52 -12.17 -13.85
C GLY A 165 3.81 -11.40 -12.73
N ARG A 166 3.79 -11.98 -11.53
CA ARG A 166 3.07 -11.41 -10.37
C ARG A 166 3.46 -9.97 -10.04
N GLY A 167 4.74 -9.62 -10.12
CA GLY A 167 5.19 -8.25 -9.89
C GLY A 167 4.60 -7.26 -10.89
N MET A 168 4.44 -7.65 -12.16
CA MET A 168 3.79 -6.83 -13.18
C MET A 168 2.30 -6.65 -12.89
N GLN A 169 1.60 -7.73 -12.54
CA GLN A 169 0.17 -7.68 -12.18
C GLN A 169 -0.07 -6.82 -10.95
N GLN A 170 0.77 -6.96 -9.91
CA GLN A 170 0.70 -6.16 -8.69
C GLN A 170 0.89 -4.67 -8.96
N MET A 171 1.89 -4.31 -9.78
CA MET A 171 2.14 -2.92 -10.11
C MET A 171 1.02 -2.32 -10.96
N LEU A 172 0.47 -3.08 -11.91
CA LEU A 172 -0.68 -2.64 -12.68
C LEU A 172 -1.89 -2.37 -11.77
N LEU A 173 -2.16 -3.24 -10.78
CA LEU A 173 -3.21 -3.04 -9.79
C LEU A 173 -3.02 -1.73 -9.01
N VAL A 174 -1.81 -1.49 -8.50
CA VAL A 174 -1.50 -0.28 -7.72
C VAL A 174 -1.67 0.98 -8.56
N PHE A 175 -1.16 0.98 -9.79
CA PHE A 175 -1.30 2.14 -10.70
C PHE A 175 -2.76 2.37 -11.08
N ALA A 176 -3.48 1.31 -11.50
CA ALA A 176 -4.90 1.42 -11.83
C ALA A 176 -5.72 1.96 -10.66
N TYR A 177 -5.43 1.50 -9.43
CA TYR A 177 -6.07 2.01 -8.23
C TYR A 177 -5.78 3.50 -8.01
N LEU A 178 -4.51 3.92 -8.03
CA LEU A 178 -4.13 5.32 -7.79
C LEU A 178 -4.72 6.28 -8.82
N TYR A 179 -4.88 5.86 -10.06
CA TYR A 179 -5.50 6.70 -11.09
C TYR A 179 -7.02 6.67 -11.07
N SER A 180 -7.66 5.56 -10.68
CA SER A 180 -9.12 5.48 -10.53
C SER A 180 -9.64 6.11 -9.25
N HIS A 181 -8.79 6.26 -8.19
CA HIS A 181 -9.18 6.75 -6.88
C HIS A 181 -8.26 7.87 -6.40
N LYS A 182 -8.20 8.97 -7.16
CA LYS A 182 -7.40 10.15 -6.81
C LYS A 182 -7.81 10.73 -5.46
N GLY A 183 -6.86 11.27 -4.70
CA GLY A 183 -7.10 11.83 -3.37
C GLY A 183 -7.32 10.79 -2.27
N SER A 184 -7.07 9.51 -2.54
CA SER A 184 -7.21 8.42 -1.57
C SER A 184 -5.95 8.23 -0.73
N VAL A 185 -6.09 7.53 0.40
CA VAL A 185 -4.99 6.98 1.20
C VAL A 185 -4.86 5.50 0.85
N LEU A 186 -3.75 5.14 0.24
CA LEU A 186 -3.45 3.78 -0.18
C LEU A 186 -2.44 3.13 0.77
N LEU A 187 -2.82 2.00 1.35
CA LEU A 187 -1.94 1.15 2.14
C LEU A 187 -1.49 -0.01 1.25
N VAL A 188 -0.19 -0.22 1.13
CA VAL A 188 0.37 -1.29 0.27
C VAL A 188 1.37 -2.10 1.08
N ASP A 189 1.15 -3.39 1.11
CA ASP A 189 2.03 -4.35 1.78
C ASP A 189 2.92 -5.03 0.74
N GLU A 190 4.23 -4.89 0.92
CA GLU A 190 5.29 -5.49 0.08
C GLU A 190 5.07 -5.32 -1.44
N PRO A 191 4.89 -4.10 -1.98
CA PRO A 191 4.67 -3.90 -3.41
C PRO A 191 5.88 -4.28 -4.26
N ASP A 192 7.03 -4.41 -3.65
CA ASP A 192 8.30 -4.82 -4.24
C ASP A 192 8.49 -6.34 -4.27
N ALA A 193 7.62 -7.10 -3.61
CA ALA A 193 7.63 -8.56 -3.68
C ALA A 193 7.57 -9.01 -5.15
N HIS A 194 8.43 -9.94 -5.53
CA HIS A 194 8.56 -10.43 -6.90
C HIS A 194 9.14 -9.44 -7.94
N LEU A 195 9.70 -8.32 -7.51
CA LEU A 195 10.40 -7.38 -8.39
C LEU A 195 11.92 -7.54 -8.29
N GLU A 196 12.58 -7.37 -9.41
CA GLU A 196 14.04 -7.27 -9.46
C GLU A 196 14.52 -6.00 -8.71
N ILE A 197 15.68 -6.06 -8.10
CA ILE A 197 16.27 -4.99 -7.28
C ILE A 197 16.23 -3.62 -7.98
N LEU A 198 16.58 -3.55 -9.25
CA LEU A 198 16.57 -2.29 -10.00
C LEU A 198 15.16 -1.72 -10.17
N ARG A 199 14.14 -2.58 -10.27
CA ARG A 199 12.75 -2.16 -10.37
C ARG A 199 12.20 -1.71 -9.03
N GLN A 200 12.63 -2.28 -7.91
CA GLN A 200 12.20 -1.87 -6.57
C GLN A 200 12.45 -0.37 -6.33
N LYS A 201 13.64 0.11 -6.69
CA LYS A 201 13.97 1.55 -6.61
C LYS A 201 13.04 2.40 -7.48
N GLN A 202 12.82 1.99 -8.73
CA GLN A 202 11.97 2.72 -9.65
C GLN A 202 10.52 2.79 -9.16
N VAL A 203 10.00 1.69 -8.60
CA VAL A 203 8.63 1.61 -8.07
C VAL A 203 8.42 2.64 -6.95
N TYR A 204 9.34 2.74 -5.99
CA TYR A 204 9.21 3.72 -4.91
C TYR A 204 9.08 5.16 -5.44
N VAL A 205 9.97 5.55 -6.37
CA VAL A 205 9.96 6.88 -6.97
C VAL A 205 8.64 7.13 -7.71
N LEU A 206 8.19 6.16 -8.51
CA LEU A 206 6.95 6.28 -9.28
C LEU A 206 5.72 6.39 -8.38
N LEU A 207 5.62 5.57 -7.33
CA LEU A 207 4.50 5.64 -6.39
C LEU A 207 4.42 6.99 -5.68
N ARG A 208 5.56 7.53 -5.24
CA ARG A 208 5.66 8.86 -4.66
C ARG A 208 5.19 9.96 -5.63
N ASP A 209 5.68 9.92 -6.86
CA ASP A 209 5.38 10.92 -7.86
C ASP A 209 3.90 10.90 -8.28
N ILE A 210 3.32 9.70 -8.47
CA ILE A 210 1.90 9.51 -8.78
C ILE A 210 1.03 9.96 -7.60
N ALA A 211 1.40 9.60 -6.37
CA ALA A 211 0.66 10.03 -5.18
C ALA A 211 0.63 11.55 -5.07
N HIS A 212 1.75 12.22 -5.29
CA HIS A 212 1.83 13.67 -5.30
C HIS A 212 0.97 14.29 -6.41
N GLU A 213 1.06 13.76 -7.64
CA GLU A 213 0.27 14.24 -8.79
C GLU A 213 -1.24 14.14 -8.55
N ASN A 214 -1.68 13.02 -7.96
CA ASN A 214 -3.08 12.72 -7.74
C ASN A 214 -3.65 13.28 -6.42
N GLY A 215 -2.82 13.94 -5.59
CA GLY A 215 -3.22 14.37 -4.25
C GLY A 215 -3.51 13.20 -3.30
N SER A 216 -2.98 12.02 -3.60
CA SER A 216 -3.13 10.80 -2.81
C SER A 216 -2.01 10.65 -1.78
N GLN A 217 -2.20 9.78 -0.80
CA GLN A 217 -1.17 9.38 0.15
C GLN A 217 -0.91 7.88 0.01
N VAL A 218 0.36 7.49 0.06
CA VAL A 218 0.73 6.06 0.04
C VAL A 218 1.50 5.74 1.30
N VAL A 219 1.00 4.75 2.05
CA VAL A 219 1.70 4.13 3.17
C VAL A 219 2.18 2.75 2.72
N LEU A 220 3.47 2.59 2.69
CA LEU A 220 4.14 1.43 2.12
C LEU A 220 4.85 0.65 3.23
N VAL A 221 4.57 -0.65 3.33
CA VAL A 221 5.31 -1.58 4.20
C VAL A 221 6.21 -2.43 3.30
N THR A 222 7.48 -2.53 3.63
CA THR A 222 8.45 -3.28 2.84
C THR A 222 9.60 -3.79 3.69
N HIS A 223 10.19 -4.91 3.27
CA HIS A 223 11.47 -5.41 3.77
C HIS A 223 12.63 -5.11 2.82
N SER A 224 12.41 -4.37 1.73
CA SER A 224 13.44 -4.03 0.75
C SER A 224 14.40 -2.97 1.28
N GLU A 225 15.68 -3.34 1.43
CA GLU A 225 16.75 -2.40 1.75
C GLU A 225 16.89 -1.30 0.69
N VAL A 226 16.61 -1.62 -0.58
CA VAL A 226 16.69 -0.68 -1.70
C VAL A 226 15.64 0.42 -1.60
N ILE A 227 14.40 0.05 -1.27
CA ILE A 227 13.33 1.02 -1.02
C ILE A 227 13.64 1.84 0.23
N LEU A 228 14.15 1.20 1.27
CA LEU A 228 14.49 1.85 2.52
C LEU A 228 15.58 2.91 2.31
N ASP A 229 16.63 2.60 1.56
CA ASP A 229 17.70 3.55 1.22
C ASP A 229 17.16 4.74 0.40
N GLU A 230 16.26 4.51 -0.55
CA GLU A 230 15.64 5.57 -1.36
C GLU A 230 14.68 6.43 -0.55
N ALA A 231 14.06 5.87 0.50
CA ALA A 231 13.09 6.55 1.36
C ALA A 231 13.73 7.34 2.51
N LEU A 232 15.06 7.27 2.72
CA LEU A 232 15.75 7.86 3.88
C LEU A 232 15.51 9.36 4.08
N ASP A 233 15.25 10.10 3.01
CA ASP A 233 14.97 11.54 3.06
C ASP A 233 13.48 11.88 3.22
N ASN A 234 12.63 10.86 3.32
CA ASN A 234 11.19 10.97 3.46
C ASN A 234 10.73 10.51 4.86
N ASN A 235 9.42 10.42 5.05
CA ASN A 235 8.81 9.93 6.28
C ASN A 235 8.99 8.41 6.40
N LEU A 236 10.07 8.00 7.04
CA LEU A 236 10.42 6.61 7.24
C LEU A 236 10.31 6.24 8.72
N THR A 237 9.58 5.18 9.01
CA THR A 237 9.47 4.58 10.35
C THR A 237 10.00 3.15 10.29
N LEU A 238 10.97 2.83 11.14
CA LEU A 238 11.45 1.46 11.33
C LEU A 238 10.66 0.78 12.44
N LEU A 239 10.16 -0.42 12.17
CA LEU A 239 9.53 -1.29 13.14
C LEU A 239 10.48 -2.47 13.44
N LEU A 240 11.06 -2.50 14.62
CA LEU A 240 12.03 -3.51 15.04
C LEU A 240 11.64 -4.06 16.40
N GLU A 241 11.49 -5.38 16.52
CA GLU A 241 11.17 -6.07 17.78
C GLU A 241 9.98 -5.48 18.55
N GLY A 242 8.96 -5.01 17.81
CA GLY A 242 7.78 -4.38 18.40
C GLY A 242 7.99 -2.94 18.91
N GLN A 243 9.16 -2.33 18.64
CA GLN A 243 9.43 -0.91 18.86
C GLN A 243 9.44 -0.14 17.54
N THR A 244 8.95 1.08 17.57
CA THR A 244 8.94 1.99 16.42
C THR A 244 10.02 3.05 16.57
N ASP A 245 10.86 3.20 15.56
CA ASP A 245 11.83 4.28 15.45
C ASP A 245 11.42 5.22 14.29
N ASP A 246 10.96 6.41 14.65
CA ASP A 246 10.68 7.47 13.69
C ASP A 246 12.00 8.14 13.30
N LEU A 247 12.50 7.82 12.11
CA LEU A 247 13.78 8.32 11.61
C LEU A 247 13.76 9.80 11.27
N ALA A 248 12.59 10.38 11.05
CA ALA A 248 12.47 11.83 10.84
C ALA A 248 12.92 12.61 12.08
N LYS A 249 12.81 12.00 13.28
CA LYS A 249 13.19 12.60 14.56
C LYS A 249 14.58 12.20 15.08
N LYS A 250 15.23 11.22 14.44
CA LYS A 250 16.53 10.66 14.89
C LYS A 250 17.59 10.84 13.81
N GLN A 251 18.13 12.06 13.72
CA GLN A 251 19.13 12.42 12.71
C GLN A 251 20.37 11.52 12.72
N ASP A 252 20.80 11.06 13.89
CA ASP A 252 21.98 10.19 14.03
C ASP A 252 21.74 8.81 13.38
N ILE A 253 20.54 8.24 13.55
CA ILE A 253 20.18 6.97 12.93
C ILE A 253 20.10 7.14 11.42
N ARG A 254 19.47 8.23 10.96
CA ARG A 254 19.38 8.56 9.54
C ARG A 254 20.75 8.73 8.90
N ASN A 255 21.65 9.43 9.56
CA ASN A 255 23.03 9.58 9.06
C ASN A 255 23.76 8.22 8.99
N SER A 256 23.59 7.38 10.01
CA SER A 256 24.17 6.04 10.03
C SER A 256 23.65 5.16 8.89
N LEU A 257 22.34 5.21 8.63
CA LEU A 257 21.72 4.50 7.50
C LEU A 257 22.23 5.00 6.15
N LYS A 258 22.36 6.33 5.98
CA LYS A 258 22.91 6.92 4.75
C LYS A 258 24.37 6.54 4.49
N HIS A 259 25.18 6.44 5.54
CA HIS A 259 26.61 6.13 5.39
C HIS A 259 26.90 4.64 5.28
N PHE A 260 26.14 3.81 5.95
CA PHE A 260 26.44 2.38 6.10
C PHE A 260 25.39 1.45 5.49
N GLY A 261 24.25 1.99 5.05
CA GLY A 261 23.11 1.20 4.57
C GLY A 261 22.33 0.51 5.68
N ALA A 262 21.07 0.13 5.38
CA ALA A 262 20.14 -0.45 6.34
C ALA A 262 20.63 -1.80 6.91
N ALA A 263 21.22 -2.67 6.07
CA ALA A 263 21.74 -3.96 6.50
C ALA A 263 22.82 -3.85 7.56
N HIS A 264 23.72 -2.88 7.42
CA HIS A 264 24.79 -2.65 8.38
C HIS A 264 24.26 -2.05 9.69
N TYR A 265 23.32 -1.12 9.61
CA TYR A 265 22.66 -0.57 10.80
C TYR A 265 21.94 -1.64 11.61
N LEU A 266 21.18 -2.53 10.97
CA LEU A 266 20.46 -3.63 11.63
C LEU A 266 21.46 -4.61 12.27
N LYS A 267 22.53 -4.99 11.57
CA LYS A 267 23.60 -5.83 12.13
C LYS A 267 24.31 -5.18 13.31
N ALA A 268 24.52 -3.86 13.27
CA ALA A 268 25.16 -3.11 14.35
C ALA A 268 24.28 -3.03 15.60
N ARG A 269 22.95 -2.95 15.42
CA ARG A 269 21.99 -2.92 16.54
C ARG A 269 21.88 -4.26 17.26
N ASP A 270 21.92 -5.37 16.51
CA ASP A 270 21.86 -6.73 17.06
C ASP A 270 23.14 -7.15 17.80
N ARG A 271 24.24 -6.46 17.53
CA ARG A 271 25.56 -6.76 18.13
C ARG A 271 25.99 -5.64 19.08
N ARG A 272 26.42 -6.01 20.29
CA ARG A 272 26.92 -5.05 21.31
C ARG A 272 28.17 -4.27 20.87
N TYR A 273 28.89 -4.72 19.82
CA TYR A 273 30.12 -4.08 19.32
C TYR A 273 30.15 -4.16 17.81
N VAL A 274 30.44 -3.01 17.17
CA VAL A 274 30.78 -2.91 15.77
C VAL A 274 32.19 -2.35 15.69
N LEU A 275 33.12 -3.15 15.17
CA LEU A 275 34.48 -2.70 14.89
C LEU A 275 34.55 -2.25 13.43
N TYR A 276 34.77 -0.95 13.23
CA TYR A 276 35.11 -0.42 11.92
C TYR A 276 36.64 -0.49 11.76
N VAL A 277 37.08 -1.23 10.78
CA VAL A 277 38.49 -1.23 10.36
C VAL A 277 38.60 -0.40 9.10
N GLU A 278 39.30 0.72 9.16
CA GLU A 278 39.61 1.50 7.99
C GLU A 278 40.58 0.65 7.13
N GLY A 279 40.08 0.14 6.00
CA GLY A 279 40.86 -0.63 5.06
C GLY A 279 41.78 0.33 4.31
N GLY A 280 43.07 0.32 4.64
CA GLY A 280 44.07 0.87 3.75
C GLY A 280 44.02 0.12 2.42
N THR A 281 44.03 0.86 1.33
CA THR A 281 44.09 0.42 -0.08
C THR A 281 45.15 -0.60 -0.36
#